data_55f2544387aa35c90f69a017b3af8f7c
#
_entry.id   55f2544387aa35c90f69a017b3af8f7c
#
_cell.length_a   1.000
_cell.length_b   1.000
_cell.length_c   1.000
_cell.angle_alpha   90.00
_cell.angle_beta   90.00
_cell.angle_gamma   90.00
#
_symmetry.space_group_name_H-M   'P 1'
#
loop_
_entity.id
_entity.type
_entity.pdbx_description
1 polymer ?
#
loop_
_entity_poly.entity_id
_entity_poly.type
_entity_poly.pdbx_seq_one_letter_code
_entity_poly.pdbx_strand_id
1 'polypeptide(L)'
;MNLPELRQKLRETATPAQADIARRFFKTGPGEYGEGDRFLGLKVPQIRAELLHTDALSEADVLDLLHSEWHEERLLALLVLGRRFSRAKKDTAAQQRLVSLYLANTKWINNWDLVDSSAPHILGAWLLQRDRAVLDTLAASASLWEQRIAILATQAFIRAGDFADTLRLSALFLSHPHDLMHKACGWMLREVGKRDVKPLLTFLDQHAAKMPRTMLRYAL
;
A
#
# COMPACT_ATOMS: atom_id res chain seq x y z
N MET A 1 9.27 10.62 -21.90
CA MET A 1 7.98 10.21 -22.49
C MET A 1 6.91 11.06 -21.84
N ASN A 2 5.98 11.63 -22.59
CA ASN A 2 4.82 12.35 -22.05
C ASN A 2 3.70 11.35 -21.65
N LEU A 3 2.64 11.84 -20.99
CA LEU A 3 1.56 10.98 -20.49
C LEU A 3 0.80 10.22 -21.59
N PRO A 4 0.40 10.85 -22.73
CA PRO A 4 -0.23 10.12 -23.83
C PRO A 4 0.62 8.97 -24.40
N GLU A 5 1.90 9.21 -24.63
CA GLU A 5 2.86 8.19 -25.12
C GLU A 5 2.99 7.03 -24.11
N LEU A 6 3.07 7.33 -22.82
CA LEU A 6 3.14 6.34 -21.76
C LEU A 6 1.86 5.47 -21.73
N ARG A 7 0.69 6.08 -21.79
CA ARG A 7 -0.59 5.37 -21.85
C ARG A 7 -0.71 4.48 -23.08
N GLN A 8 -0.26 4.96 -24.24
CA GLN A 8 -0.24 4.16 -25.45
C GLN A 8 0.65 2.93 -25.26
N LYS A 9 1.85 3.10 -24.75
CA LYS A 9 2.79 1.99 -24.50
C LYS A 9 2.23 0.95 -23.53
N LEU A 10 1.57 1.39 -22.44
CA LEU A 10 0.90 0.46 -21.51
C LEU A 10 -0.16 -0.37 -22.24
N ARG A 11 -0.98 0.25 -23.11
CA ARG A 11 -2.01 -0.46 -23.88
C ARG A 11 -1.44 -1.42 -24.92
N GLU A 12 -0.34 -1.06 -25.59
CA GLU A 12 0.36 -1.94 -26.54
C GLU A 12 0.95 -3.18 -25.86
N THR A 13 1.37 -3.05 -24.61
CA THR A 13 1.94 -4.16 -23.81
C THR A 13 0.87 -5.01 -23.13
N ALA A 14 -0.34 -4.49 -22.96
CA ALA A 14 -1.47 -5.11 -22.29
C ALA A 14 -2.04 -6.29 -23.07
N THR A 15 -2.57 -7.28 -22.34
CA THR A 15 -3.26 -8.43 -22.98
C THR A 15 -4.60 -8.72 -22.31
N PRO A 16 -5.67 -8.99 -23.11
CA PRO A 16 -6.98 -9.34 -22.56
C PRO A 16 -6.94 -10.56 -21.63
N ALA A 17 -6.16 -11.57 -21.96
CA ALA A 17 -6.02 -12.77 -21.15
C ALA A 17 -5.45 -12.46 -19.74
N GLN A 18 -4.46 -11.57 -19.67
CA GLN A 18 -3.92 -11.13 -18.36
C GLN A 18 -4.92 -10.26 -17.60
N ALA A 19 -5.70 -9.42 -18.28
CA ALA A 19 -6.77 -8.65 -17.65
C ALA A 19 -7.84 -9.57 -17.02
N ASP A 20 -8.23 -10.65 -17.70
CA ASP A 20 -9.16 -11.65 -17.15
C ASP A 20 -8.61 -12.36 -15.91
N ILE A 21 -7.32 -12.68 -15.91
CA ILE A 21 -6.64 -13.27 -14.76
C ILE A 21 -6.63 -12.25 -13.60
N ALA A 22 -6.29 -11.00 -13.88
CA ALA A 22 -6.25 -9.93 -12.88
C ALA A 22 -7.62 -9.69 -12.22
N ARG A 23 -8.70 -9.59 -13.01
CA ARG A 23 -10.07 -9.43 -12.47
C ARG A 23 -10.44 -10.51 -11.48
N ARG A 24 -10.13 -11.79 -11.78
CA ARG A 24 -10.40 -12.91 -10.86
C ARG A 24 -9.52 -12.87 -9.62
N PHE A 25 -8.23 -12.53 -9.78
CA PHE A 25 -7.26 -12.46 -8.70
C PHE A 25 -7.57 -11.34 -7.71
N PHE A 26 -7.95 -10.16 -8.21
CA PHE A 26 -8.29 -8.99 -7.41
C PHE A 26 -9.76 -8.94 -6.98
N LYS A 27 -10.53 -9.97 -7.29
CA LYS A 27 -11.92 -10.13 -6.85
C LYS A 27 -12.78 -8.92 -7.19
N THR A 28 -13.05 -8.73 -8.48
CA THR A 28 -13.80 -7.57 -8.99
C THR A 28 -15.29 -7.85 -9.22
N GLY A 29 -15.78 -9.00 -8.76
CA GLY A 29 -17.20 -9.36 -8.85
C GLY A 29 -18.08 -8.51 -7.92
N PRO A 30 -19.41 -8.53 -8.12
CA PRO A 30 -20.35 -7.80 -7.27
C PRO A 30 -20.19 -8.16 -5.80
N GLY A 31 -20.09 -7.15 -4.91
CA GLY A 31 -19.90 -7.31 -3.47
C GLY A 31 -18.48 -7.72 -3.04
N GLU A 32 -17.55 -7.89 -3.97
CA GLU A 32 -16.15 -8.19 -3.65
C GLU A 32 -15.34 -6.91 -3.42
N TYR A 33 -14.18 -7.03 -2.74
CA TYR A 33 -13.38 -5.87 -2.33
C TYR A 33 -12.78 -5.05 -3.49
N GLY A 34 -12.66 -5.62 -4.67
CA GLY A 34 -12.19 -4.97 -5.89
C GLY A 34 -13.31 -4.65 -6.87
N GLU A 35 -14.58 -4.65 -6.44
CA GLU A 35 -15.73 -4.34 -7.31
C GLU A 35 -15.51 -3.03 -8.06
N GLY A 36 -15.76 -3.05 -9.37
CA GLY A 36 -15.61 -1.89 -10.24
C GLY A 36 -14.18 -1.60 -10.71
N ASP A 37 -13.17 -2.33 -10.23
CA ASP A 37 -11.79 -2.15 -10.65
C ASP A 37 -11.58 -2.69 -12.09
N ARG A 38 -10.87 -1.93 -12.92
CA ARG A 38 -10.62 -2.24 -14.34
C ARG A 38 -9.14 -2.49 -14.58
N PHE A 39 -8.84 -3.49 -15.38
CA PHE A 39 -7.48 -3.92 -15.67
C PHE A 39 -7.17 -3.84 -17.17
N LEU A 40 -6.01 -3.26 -17.50
CA LEU A 40 -5.44 -3.28 -18.84
C LEU A 40 -4.93 -4.70 -19.18
N GLY A 41 -4.34 -5.38 -18.22
CA GLY A 41 -3.75 -6.70 -18.36
C GLY A 41 -2.23 -6.67 -18.47
N LEU A 42 -1.57 -5.94 -17.59
CA LEU A 42 -0.12 -5.95 -17.43
C LEU A 42 0.30 -6.66 -16.14
N LYS A 43 1.48 -7.25 -16.17
CA LYS A 43 2.13 -7.79 -14.97
C LYS A 43 2.93 -6.69 -14.26
N VAL A 44 3.06 -6.76 -12.93
CA VAL A 44 3.82 -5.80 -12.13
C VAL A 44 5.24 -5.53 -12.65
N PRO A 45 6.03 -6.53 -13.11
CA PRO A 45 7.35 -6.23 -13.70
C PRO A 45 7.29 -5.34 -14.94
N GLN A 46 6.26 -5.48 -15.79
CA GLN A 46 6.06 -4.63 -16.98
C GLN A 46 5.75 -3.19 -16.56
N ILE A 47 4.86 -3.00 -15.56
CA ILE A 47 4.54 -1.67 -15.01
C ILE A 47 5.79 -1.03 -14.40
N ARG A 48 6.59 -1.80 -13.65
CA ARG A 48 7.83 -1.30 -13.03
C ARG A 48 8.89 -0.89 -14.07
N ALA A 49 8.95 -1.56 -15.21
CA ALA A 49 9.86 -1.19 -16.29
C ALA A 49 9.56 0.22 -16.83
N GLU A 50 8.29 0.63 -16.83
CA GLU A 50 7.89 1.95 -17.31
C GLU A 50 8.33 3.10 -16.39
N LEU A 51 8.72 2.84 -15.13
CA LEU A 51 9.29 3.86 -14.25
C LEU A 51 10.47 4.60 -14.88
N LEU A 52 11.26 3.94 -15.72
CA LEU A 52 12.41 4.56 -16.40
C LEU A 52 11.99 5.70 -17.35
N HIS A 53 10.74 5.72 -17.77
CA HIS A 53 10.20 6.67 -18.75
C HIS A 53 9.36 7.79 -18.11
N THR A 54 9.25 7.84 -16.76
CA THR A 54 8.33 8.74 -16.04
C THR A 54 8.98 10.05 -15.54
N ASP A 55 10.26 10.27 -15.79
CA ASP A 55 10.96 11.44 -15.23
C ASP A 55 10.45 12.78 -15.81
N ALA A 56 9.91 12.79 -17.03
CA ALA A 56 9.35 13.98 -17.68
C ALA A 56 7.88 14.26 -17.28
N LEU A 57 7.20 13.36 -16.55
CA LEU A 57 5.82 13.57 -16.12
C LEU A 57 5.75 14.71 -15.11
N SER A 58 4.79 15.62 -15.27
CA SER A 58 4.45 16.63 -14.28
C SER A 58 3.75 15.99 -13.05
N GLU A 59 3.51 16.77 -12.01
CA GLU A 59 2.69 16.31 -10.87
C GLU A 59 1.24 16.10 -11.29
N ALA A 60 0.72 16.94 -12.19
CA ALA A 60 -0.62 16.79 -12.74
C ALA A 60 -0.77 15.49 -13.55
N ASP A 61 0.24 15.10 -14.33
CA ASP A 61 0.23 13.83 -15.07
C ASP A 61 0.19 12.63 -14.13
N VAL A 62 0.93 12.69 -13.01
CA VAL A 62 0.94 11.62 -12.01
C VAL A 62 -0.41 11.53 -11.29
N LEU A 63 -1.06 12.67 -11.01
CA LEU A 63 -2.41 12.68 -10.45
C LEU A 63 -3.43 12.15 -11.45
N ASP A 64 -3.32 12.47 -12.74
CA ASP A 64 -4.19 11.93 -13.79
C ASP A 64 -4.05 10.41 -13.91
N LEU A 65 -2.84 9.86 -13.80
CA LEU A 65 -2.64 8.40 -13.69
C LEU A 65 -3.25 7.83 -12.40
N LEU A 66 -3.10 8.51 -11.26
CA LEU A 66 -3.64 8.05 -9.98
C LEU A 66 -5.16 8.04 -9.96
N HIS A 67 -5.79 8.95 -10.69
CA HIS A 67 -7.25 9.06 -10.80
C HIS A 67 -7.83 8.20 -11.95
N SER A 68 -7.00 7.40 -12.60
CA SER A 68 -7.44 6.56 -13.71
C SER A 68 -8.41 5.45 -13.26
N GLU A 69 -9.33 5.10 -14.14
CA GLU A 69 -10.16 3.89 -14.00
C GLU A 69 -9.34 2.59 -14.09
N TRP A 70 -8.13 2.64 -14.67
CA TRP A 70 -7.27 1.49 -14.87
C TRP A 70 -6.33 1.27 -13.69
N HIS A 71 -6.40 0.07 -13.13
CA HIS A 71 -5.63 -0.32 -11.96
C HIS A 71 -4.11 -0.13 -12.14
N GLU A 72 -3.59 -0.55 -13.29
CA GLU A 72 -2.16 -0.50 -13.56
C GLU A 72 -1.64 0.94 -13.73
N GLU A 73 -2.47 1.88 -14.21
CA GLU A 73 -2.12 3.30 -14.25
C GLU A 73 -2.02 3.86 -12.82
N ARG A 74 -2.95 3.51 -11.92
CA ARG A 74 -2.88 3.89 -10.49
C ARG A 74 -1.65 3.31 -9.80
N LEU A 75 -1.36 2.03 -10.07
CA LEU A 75 -0.15 1.40 -9.53
C LEU A 75 1.11 2.11 -10.00
N LEU A 76 1.21 2.44 -11.30
CA LEU A 76 2.34 3.19 -11.85
C LEU A 76 2.48 4.57 -11.18
N ALA A 77 1.38 5.29 -11.00
CA ALA A 77 1.38 6.58 -10.30
C ALA A 77 1.98 6.48 -8.89
N LEU A 78 1.56 5.48 -8.11
CA LEU A 78 2.06 5.25 -6.75
C LEU A 78 3.55 4.86 -6.73
N LEU A 79 4.00 4.06 -7.69
CA LEU A 79 5.41 3.74 -7.85
C LEU A 79 6.24 4.97 -8.21
N VAL A 80 5.71 5.88 -9.06
CA VAL A 80 6.35 7.17 -9.39
C VAL A 80 6.44 8.05 -8.16
N LEU A 81 5.37 8.17 -7.37
CA LEU A 81 5.36 8.94 -6.11
C LEU A 81 6.41 8.40 -5.13
N GLY A 82 6.48 7.08 -4.94
CA GLY A 82 7.47 6.45 -4.07
C GLY A 82 8.91 6.71 -4.54
N ARG A 83 9.16 6.65 -5.86
CA ARG A 83 10.47 6.97 -6.46
C ARG A 83 10.83 8.44 -6.27
N ARG A 84 9.88 9.37 -6.49
CA ARG A 84 10.09 10.81 -6.25
C ARG A 84 10.37 11.10 -4.79
N PHE A 85 9.60 10.48 -3.88
CA PHE A 85 9.82 10.60 -2.43
C PHE A 85 11.22 10.12 -2.04
N SER A 86 11.64 8.97 -2.52
CA SER A 86 12.98 8.44 -2.27
C SER A 86 14.10 9.32 -2.82
N ARG A 87 13.91 9.97 -3.97
CA ARG A 87 14.89 10.91 -4.56
C ARG A 87 14.98 12.23 -3.80
N ALA A 88 13.88 12.66 -3.20
CA ALA A 88 13.79 13.91 -2.43
C ALA A 88 14.38 13.82 -1.00
N LYS A 89 15.32 12.90 -0.72
CA LYS A 89 15.85 12.64 0.64
C LYS A 89 16.41 13.86 1.36
N LYS A 90 16.90 14.86 0.63
CA LYS A 90 17.50 16.10 1.17
C LYS A 90 16.53 17.29 1.11
N ASP A 91 15.35 17.11 0.56
CA ASP A 91 14.32 18.14 0.40
C ASP A 91 13.07 17.77 1.19
N THR A 92 13.05 18.18 2.45
CA THR A 92 11.93 17.91 3.36
C THR A 92 10.60 18.52 2.87
N ALA A 93 10.65 19.69 2.23
CA ALA A 93 9.46 20.36 1.71
C ALA A 93 8.85 19.56 0.54
N ALA A 94 9.69 19.07 -0.37
CA ALA A 94 9.24 18.20 -1.46
C ALA A 94 8.68 16.87 -0.92
N GLN A 95 9.33 16.25 0.07
CA GLN A 95 8.80 15.05 0.70
C GLN A 95 7.44 15.29 1.36
N GLN A 96 7.30 16.38 2.12
CA GLN A 96 6.04 16.74 2.76
C GLN A 96 4.92 16.95 1.74
N ARG A 97 5.20 17.63 0.63
CA ARG A 97 4.23 17.81 -0.46
C ARG A 97 3.77 16.47 -1.05
N LEU A 98 4.70 15.54 -1.29
CA LEU A 98 4.38 14.22 -1.82
C LEU A 98 3.53 13.38 -0.84
N VAL A 99 3.81 13.47 0.47
CA VAL A 99 3.00 12.82 1.49
C VAL A 99 1.61 13.45 1.59
N SER A 100 1.50 14.78 1.54
CA SER A 100 0.20 15.47 1.53
C SER A 100 -0.62 15.08 0.31
N LEU A 101 0.02 14.98 -0.86
CA LEU A 101 -0.61 14.50 -2.10
C LEU A 101 -1.09 13.04 -1.95
N TYR A 102 -0.27 12.17 -1.39
CA TYR A 102 -0.64 10.76 -1.12
C TYR A 102 -1.87 10.66 -0.22
N LEU A 103 -1.85 11.37 0.93
CA LEU A 103 -2.94 11.35 1.90
C LEU A 103 -4.23 11.99 1.37
N ALA A 104 -4.15 13.02 0.53
CA ALA A 104 -5.32 13.64 -0.11
C ALA A 104 -6.00 12.74 -1.17
N ASN A 105 -5.33 11.68 -1.60
CA ASN A 105 -5.79 10.81 -2.68
C ASN A 105 -6.00 9.34 -2.28
N THR A 106 -6.16 9.04 -0.98
CA THR A 106 -6.33 7.68 -0.45
C THR A 106 -7.51 6.94 -1.08
N LYS A 107 -8.57 7.63 -1.49
CA LYS A 107 -9.74 7.03 -2.17
C LYS A 107 -9.40 6.29 -3.46
N TRP A 108 -8.29 6.66 -4.12
CA TRP A 108 -7.80 6.03 -5.34
C TRP A 108 -6.79 4.90 -5.09
N ILE A 109 -6.40 4.72 -3.81
CA ILE A 109 -5.51 3.66 -3.35
C ILE A 109 -6.40 2.54 -2.79
N ASN A 110 -7.24 2.01 -3.63
CA ASN A 110 -8.40 1.20 -3.27
C ASN A 110 -8.22 -0.30 -3.56
N ASN A 111 -6.99 -0.79 -3.44
CA ASN A 111 -6.70 -2.22 -3.50
C ASN A 111 -5.44 -2.53 -2.67
N TRP A 112 -5.29 -3.80 -2.26
CA TRP A 112 -4.20 -4.22 -1.36
C TRP A 112 -2.81 -4.01 -1.96
N ASP A 113 -2.59 -4.30 -3.25
CA ASP A 113 -1.28 -4.14 -3.91
C ASP A 113 -0.90 -2.66 -4.09
N LEU A 114 -1.88 -1.77 -4.31
CA LEU A 114 -1.68 -0.33 -4.34
C LEU A 114 -1.19 0.19 -2.99
N VAL A 115 -1.81 -0.28 -1.89
CA VAL A 115 -1.41 0.06 -0.53
C VAL A 115 -0.02 -0.52 -0.21
N ASP A 116 0.17 -1.82 -0.44
CA ASP A 116 1.38 -2.54 -0.03
C ASP A 116 2.63 -2.05 -0.75
N SER A 117 2.49 -1.57 -2.00
CA SER A 117 3.59 -1.01 -2.79
C SER A 117 3.86 0.47 -2.53
N SER A 118 3.01 1.19 -1.80
CA SER A 118 3.14 2.65 -1.59
C SER A 118 3.27 3.06 -0.13
N ALA A 119 2.41 2.57 0.77
CA ALA A 119 2.34 3.02 2.16
C ALA A 119 3.68 2.92 2.92
N PRO A 120 4.43 1.81 2.88
CA PRO A 120 5.72 1.71 3.58
C PRO A 120 6.77 2.70 3.03
N HIS A 121 6.71 2.96 1.72
CA HIS A 121 7.73 3.71 0.99
C HIS A 121 7.52 5.23 1.01
N ILE A 122 6.30 5.68 1.21
CA ILE A 122 5.91 7.09 1.25
C ILE A 122 5.59 7.49 2.69
N LEU A 123 4.44 7.07 3.21
CA LEU A 123 3.97 7.46 4.53
C LEU A 123 4.86 6.89 5.64
N GLY A 124 5.13 5.58 5.61
CA GLY A 124 5.98 4.94 6.63
C GLY A 124 7.37 5.55 6.69
N ALA A 125 8.01 5.74 5.53
CA ALA A 125 9.33 6.36 5.46
C ALA A 125 9.32 7.83 5.95
N TRP A 126 8.25 8.57 5.69
CA TRP A 126 8.08 9.95 6.18
C TRP A 126 7.96 10.00 7.71
N LEU A 127 7.22 9.06 8.30
CA LEU A 127 6.90 9.04 9.74
C LEU A 127 8.01 8.47 10.64
N LEU A 128 9.11 7.96 10.08
CA LEU A 128 10.21 7.34 10.86
C LEU A 128 10.70 8.21 12.02
N GLN A 129 10.77 9.53 11.82
CA GLN A 129 11.27 10.48 12.81
C GLN A 129 10.30 11.66 13.01
N ARG A 130 9.00 11.43 12.87
CA ARG A 130 7.96 12.45 12.94
C ARG A 130 6.79 11.97 13.77
N ASP A 131 5.89 12.90 14.10
CA ASP A 131 4.61 12.57 14.74
C ASP A 131 3.83 11.58 13.88
N ARG A 132 3.24 10.57 14.53
CA ARG A 132 2.54 9.44 13.92
C ARG A 132 1.03 9.45 14.15
N ALA A 133 0.46 10.55 14.66
CA ALA A 133 -0.98 10.67 14.95
C ALA A 133 -1.85 10.40 13.72
N VAL A 134 -1.34 10.65 12.51
CA VAL A 134 -2.04 10.31 11.25
C VAL A 134 -2.36 8.82 11.13
N LEU A 135 -1.57 7.94 11.76
CA LEU A 135 -1.85 6.49 11.75
C LEU A 135 -3.15 6.18 12.52
N ASP A 136 -3.42 6.89 13.60
CA ASP A 136 -4.65 6.73 14.37
C ASP A 136 -5.87 7.24 13.60
N THR A 137 -5.72 8.36 12.90
CA THR A 137 -6.75 8.89 12.00
C THR A 137 -7.10 7.88 10.91
N LEU A 138 -6.09 7.32 10.23
CA LEU A 138 -6.28 6.31 9.19
C LEU A 138 -6.86 5.00 9.76
N ALA A 139 -6.42 4.58 10.94
CA ALA A 139 -6.91 3.37 11.58
C ALA A 139 -8.37 3.49 12.04
N ALA A 140 -8.84 4.70 12.39
CA ALA A 140 -10.22 4.99 12.75
C ALA A 140 -11.15 5.24 11.55
N SER A 141 -10.61 5.28 10.34
CA SER A 141 -11.40 5.50 9.12
C SER A 141 -12.38 4.36 8.85
N ALA A 142 -13.50 4.68 8.19
CA ALA A 142 -14.42 3.66 7.66
C ALA A 142 -13.85 2.94 6.41
N SER A 143 -12.79 3.45 5.80
CA SER A 143 -12.15 2.85 4.62
C SER A 143 -11.21 1.71 5.00
N LEU A 144 -11.52 0.51 4.51
CA LEU A 144 -10.62 -0.65 4.59
C LEU A 144 -9.18 -0.31 4.15
N TRP A 145 -9.07 0.49 3.11
CA TRP A 145 -7.77 0.81 2.49
C TRP A 145 -6.97 1.81 3.32
N GLU A 146 -7.61 2.80 3.94
CA GLU A 146 -6.95 3.70 4.88
C GLU A 146 -6.49 2.98 6.14
N GLN A 147 -7.30 2.08 6.69
CA GLN A 147 -6.89 1.20 7.79
C GLN A 147 -5.70 0.32 7.39
N ARG A 148 -5.70 -0.20 6.14
CA ARG A 148 -4.57 -0.97 5.63
C ARG A 148 -3.33 -0.10 5.42
N ILE A 149 -3.48 1.15 4.95
CA ILE A 149 -2.36 2.11 4.87
C ILE A 149 -1.72 2.32 6.24
N ALA A 150 -2.53 2.46 7.31
CA ALA A 150 -2.01 2.64 8.68
C ALA A 150 -1.09 1.48 9.10
N ILE A 151 -1.55 0.24 8.97
CA ILE A 151 -0.76 -0.91 9.40
C ILE A 151 0.44 -1.17 8.47
N LEU A 152 0.29 -1.02 7.14
CA LEU A 152 1.38 -1.25 6.19
C LEU A 152 2.49 -0.18 6.27
N ALA A 153 2.15 1.07 6.62
CA ALA A 153 3.15 2.12 6.87
C ALA A 153 4.15 1.71 7.95
N THR A 154 3.71 0.93 8.97
CA THR A 154 4.59 0.45 10.05
C THR A 154 5.71 -0.47 9.58
N GLN A 155 5.67 -1.01 8.37
CA GLN A 155 6.76 -1.81 7.83
C GLN A 155 8.08 -1.03 7.79
N ALA A 156 8.03 0.28 7.55
CA ALA A 156 9.21 1.13 7.61
C ALA A 156 9.81 1.18 9.04
N PHE A 157 8.95 1.23 10.07
CA PHE A 157 9.37 1.24 11.47
C PHE A 157 9.95 -0.12 11.87
N ILE A 158 9.32 -1.23 11.46
CA ILE A 158 9.85 -2.59 11.69
C ILE A 158 11.27 -2.71 11.13
N ARG A 159 11.53 -2.19 9.94
CA ARG A 159 12.88 -2.18 9.34
C ARG A 159 13.87 -1.36 10.13
N ALA A 160 13.41 -0.33 10.84
CA ALA A 160 14.22 0.51 11.74
C ALA A 160 14.33 -0.06 13.17
N GLY A 161 13.71 -1.22 13.48
CA GLY A 161 13.73 -1.84 14.80
C GLY A 161 12.70 -1.27 15.79
N ASP A 162 11.76 -0.47 15.32
CA ASP A 162 10.67 0.08 16.13
C ASP A 162 9.36 -0.67 15.84
N PHE A 163 8.84 -1.38 16.84
CA PHE A 163 7.69 -2.28 16.71
C PHE A 163 6.42 -1.76 17.38
N ALA A 164 6.51 -0.67 18.15
CA ALA A 164 5.45 -0.21 19.03
C ALA A 164 4.12 0.02 18.29
N ASP A 165 4.13 0.77 17.19
CA ASP A 165 2.91 1.04 16.42
C ASP A 165 2.38 -0.20 15.70
N THR A 166 3.25 -1.09 15.24
CA THR A 166 2.82 -2.35 14.62
C THR A 166 2.03 -3.20 15.60
N LEU A 167 2.56 -3.38 16.81
CA LEU A 167 1.91 -4.18 17.86
C LEU A 167 0.60 -3.53 18.31
N ARG A 168 0.61 -2.22 18.53
CA ARG A 168 -0.56 -1.43 18.95
C ARG A 168 -1.69 -1.51 17.90
N LEU A 169 -1.40 -1.24 16.64
CA LEU A 169 -2.39 -1.31 15.55
C LEU A 169 -2.86 -2.74 15.30
N SER A 170 -1.98 -3.73 15.40
CA SER A 170 -2.38 -5.13 15.30
C SER A 170 -3.35 -5.54 16.41
N ALA A 171 -3.17 -5.04 17.63
CA ALA A 171 -4.09 -5.26 18.74
C ALA A 171 -5.45 -4.55 18.51
N LEU A 172 -5.43 -3.33 17.95
CA LEU A 172 -6.64 -2.59 17.58
C LEU A 172 -7.49 -3.36 16.55
N PHE A 173 -6.85 -4.03 15.58
CA PHE A 173 -7.52 -4.73 14.50
C PHE A 173 -7.83 -6.21 14.77
N LEU A 174 -7.71 -6.70 16.01
CA LEU A 174 -8.02 -8.09 16.36
C LEU A 174 -9.47 -8.48 16.02
N SER A 175 -10.42 -7.58 16.21
CA SER A 175 -11.84 -7.78 15.93
C SER A 175 -12.29 -7.23 14.57
N HIS A 176 -11.35 -6.84 13.69
CA HIS A 176 -11.70 -6.30 12.39
C HIS A 176 -12.42 -7.35 11.53
N PRO A 177 -13.54 -7.02 10.84
CA PRO A 177 -14.34 -8.02 10.12
C PRO A 177 -13.69 -8.54 8.83
N HIS A 178 -12.74 -7.81 8.23
CA HIS A 178 -12.25 -8.10 6.89
C HIS A 178 -10.95 -8.93 6.88
N ASP A 179 -10.93 -10.03 6.13
CA ASP A 179 -9.81 -10.97 6.03
C ASP A 179 -8.49 -10.32 5.50
N LEU A 180 -8.59 -9.32 4.60
CA LEU A 180 -7.41 -8.58 4.13
C LEU A 180 -6.70 -7.80 5.25
N MET A 181 -7.42 -7.36 6.30
CA MET A 181 -6.79 -6.75 7.47
C MET A 181 -6.12 -7.79 8.35
N HIS A 182 -6.74 -8.97 8.52
CA HIS A 182 -6.11 -10.07 9.24
C HIS A 182 -4.79 -10.50 8.59
N LYS A 183 -4.76 -10.57 7.25
CA LYS A 183 -3.54 -10.85 6.49
C LYS A 183 -2.48 -9.77 6.66
N ALA A 184 -2.86 -8.49 6.60
CA ALA A 184 -1.95 -7.37 6.78
C ALA A 184 -1.31 -7.36 8.16
N CYS A 185 -2.13 -7.43 9.22
CA CYS A 185 -1.63 -7.45 10.60
C CYS A 185 -0.76 -8.69 10.86
N GLY A 186 -1.20 -9.88 10.44
CA GLY A 186 -0.42 -11.10 10.57
C GLY A 186 0.92 -10.99 9.85
N TRP A 187 0.94 -10.47 8.62
CA TRP A 187 2.18 -10.25 7.89
C TRP A 187 3.11 -9.27 8.61
N MET A 188 2.62 -8.14 9.11
CA MET A 188 3.44 -7.18 9.85
C MET A 188 3.97 -7.76 11.16
N LEU A 189 3.17 -8.54 11.89
CA LEU A 189 3.63 -9.28 13.08
C LEU A 189 4.75 -10.27 12.73
N ARG A 190 4.64 -10.99 11.63
CA ARG A 190 5.71 -11.88 11.13
C ARG A 190 6.97 -11.09 10.78
N GLU A 191 6.86 -9.93 10.18
CA GLU A 191 8.02 -9.07 9.90
C GLU A 191 8.68 -8.56 11.20
N VAL A 192 7.91 -8.29 12.27
CA VAL A 192 8.44 -8.05 13.61
C VAL A 192 9.24 -9.26 14.09
N GLY A 193 8.63 -10.45 14.06
CA GLY A 193 9.29 -11.70 14.52
C GLY A 193 10.58 -12.04 13.77
N LYS A 194 10.67 -11.70 12.48
CA LYS A 194 11.90 -11.84 11.70
C LYS A 194 13.02 -10.89 12.15
N ARG A 195 12.69 -9.75 12.77
CA ARG A 195 13.65 -8.79 13.31
C ARG A 195 14.02 -9.09 14.76
N ASP A 196 12.99 -9.30 15.58
CA ASP A 196 13.09 -9.71 16.97
C ASP A 196 11.89 -10.59 17.34
N VAL A 197 12.16 -11.82 17.71
CA VAL A 197 11.10 -12.78 18.03
C VAL A 197 10.42 -12.48 19.38
N LYS A 198 11.10 -11.81 20.32
CA LYS A 198 10.57 -11.57 21.68
C LYS A 198 9.30 -10.72 21.67
N PRO A 199 9.24 -9.54 20.99
CA PRO A 199 8.00 -8.76 20.89
C PRO A 199 6.86 -9.54 20.24
N LEU A 200 7.13 -10.37 19.23
CA LEU A 200 6.11 -11.23 18.63
C LEU A 200 5.57 -12.25 19.63
N LEU A 201 6.43 -12.96 20.34
CA LEU A 201 6.00 -13.96 21.33
C LEU A 201 5.18 -13.30 22.45
N THR A 202 5.63 -12.16 22.97
CA THR A 202 4.86 -11.39 23.98
C THR A 202 3.48 -11.01 23.47
N PHE A 203 3.37 -10.57 22.21
CA PHE A 203 2.09 -10.24 21.59
C PHE A 203 1.19 -11.49 21.47
N LEU A 204 1.75 -12.62 21.05
CA LEU A 204 1.02 -13.87 20.90
C LEU A 204 0.52 -14.40 22.26
N ASP A 205 1.34 -14.35 23.31
CA ASP A 205 0.95 -14.74 24.66
C ASP A 205 -0.27 -13.97 25.17
N GLN A 206 -0.38 -12.69 24.80
CA GLN A 206 -1.48 -11.83 25.23
C GLN A 206 -2.72 -11.94 24.35
N HIS A 207 -2.57 -12.26 23.07
CA HIS A 207 -3.63 -12.05 22.07
C HIS A 207 -3.99 -13.31 21.25
N ALA A 208 -3.17 -14.36 21.21
CA ALA A 208 -3.38 -15.50 20.30
C ALA A 208 -4.76 -16.13 20.42
N ALA A 209 -5.30 -16.23 21.65
CA ALA A 209 -6.64 -16.79 21.90
C ALA A 209 -7.79 -15.95 21.27
N LYS A 210 -7.56 -14.67 21.00
CA LYS A 210 -8.53 -13.73 20.40
C LYS A 210 -8.24 -13.42 18.94
N MET A 211 -7.08 -13.84 18.43
CA MET A 211 -6.69 -13.55 17.06
C MET A 211 -7.57 -14.30 16.06
N PRO A 212 -8.04 -13.65 14.99
CA PRO A 212 -8.59 -14.35 13.84
C PRO A 212 -7.60 -15.39 13.31
N ARG A 213 -8.12 -16.57 12.94
CA ARG A 213 -7.26 -17.67 12.47
C ARG A 213 -6.34 -17.29 11.32
N THR A 214 -6.82 -16.47 10.38
CA THR A 214 -6.01 -15.96 9.29
C THR A 214 -4.87 -15.10 9.81
N MET A 215 -5.13 -14.19 10.76
CA MET A 215 -4.12 -13.30 11.33
C MET A 215 -3.02 -14.10 12.04
N LEU A 216 -3.40 -15.07 12.88
CA LEU A 216 -2.46 -15.93 13.58
C LEU A 216 -1.57 -16.71 12.60
N ARG A 217 -2.17 -17.36 11.58
CA ARG A 217 -1.43 -18.11 10.56
C ARG A 217 -0.45 -17.26 9.76
N TYR A 218 -0.77 -15.98 9.52
CA TYR A 218 0.13 -15.06 8.82
C TYR A 218 1.23 -14.51 9.71
N ALA A 219 1.05 -14.51 11.05
CA ALA A 219 2.04 -14.05 12.02
C ALA A 219 3.15 -15.09 12.27
N LEU A 220 2.87 -16.36 12.03
CA LEU A 220 3.79 -17.49 12.16
C LEU A 220 4.48 -17.81 10.82
#